data_b786140b2c4958f7e606db8aaa6eae08
#
_entry.id   b786140b2c4958f7e606db8aaa6eae08
#
_cell.length_a   1.000
_cell.length_b   1.000
_cell.length_c   1.000
_cell.angle_alpha   90.00
_cell.angle_beta   90.00
_cell.angle_gamma   90.00
#
_symmetry.space_group_name_H-M   'P 1'
#
loop_
_entity.id
_entity.type
_entity.pdbx_description
1 polymer ?
#
loop_
_entity_poly.entity_id
_entity_poly.type
_entity_poly.pdbx_seq_one_letter_code
_entity_poly.pdbx_strand_id
1 'polypeptide(L)'
;MRCGAWYTPPDRVAAKSYFKSTDGHMHQWEFSLKRTNLHLVDILQPPVSADGERSALTGCILVDSTRRGKRYPDALAKTVPIWCAVLNRASAACYHTPTAEEPLAVPAEAVSDSERAQIEARLAHWTEAFLASDYTVPRLNKPLCPLFAHPGTVLAIPSARAEQVHHIVLASVSSVDEVAGAYGATYVQGAGDDHESWALGLTPDVFWRNRSKLLDPHLERTDREMLVRTLVAQRANETHGNVPWLPQDVDDVIRIGTTRLVAAQRSVDHVFGTDERNAYALIVHCSKTATEGEDTDPCVLCLGIPEGKRGLNDFAHALPHVVEAVTQALVESDTGDRREVLVCGADGYHVCGALLVAVLAASFDERRALIPSLVERHVHRRSLSKDETRRRLQWVVGASEQISPSRAHLQRVNAALIGPHATIATGQ
;
A
#
# COMPACT_ATOMS: atom_id res chain seq x y z
N MET A 1 2.72 5.38 4.54
CA MET A 1 3.41 5.54 5.82
C MET A 1 3.41 7.02 6.17
N ARG A 2 2.75 7.41 7.26
CA ARG A 2 2.50 8.83 7.49
C ARG A 2 3.61 9.49 8.29
N CYS A 3 4.05 8.90 9.38
CA CYS A 3 5.03 9.53 10.26
C CYS A 3 6.38 8.80 10.29
N GLY A 4 6.42 7.49 10.26
CA GLY A 4 7.64 6.70 10.46
C GLY A 4 8.80 7.05 9.53
N ALA A 5 8.51 7.39 8.27
CA ALA A 5 9.53 7.79 7.29
C ALA A 5 10.28 9.07 7.65
N TRP A 6 9.69 9.96 8.47
CA TRP A 6 10.37 11.16 8.96
C TRP A 6 11.41 10.85 10.05
N TYR A 7 11.29 9.68 10.68
CA TYR A 7 12.13 9.27 11.81
C TYR A 7 13.09 8.13 11.47
N THR A 8 13.01 7.59 10.25
CA THR A 8 13.86 6.49 9.81
C THR A 8 14.61 6.88 8.53
N PRO A 9 15.95 6.87 8.53
CA PRO A 9 16.75 7.11 7.33
C PRO A 9 16.36 6.15 6.20
N PRO A 10 16.24 6.61 4.94
CA PRO A 10 15.83 5.77 3.81
C PRO A 10 16.68 4.52 3.59
N ASP A 11 17.99 4.60 3.86
CA ASP A 11 18.94 3.50 3.76
C ASP A 11 18.73 2.39 4.81
N ARG A 12 17.91 2.64 5.83
CA ARG A 12 17.54 1.68 6.87
C ARG A 12 16.11 1.17 6.76
N VAL A 13 15.38 1.59 5.74
CA VAL A 13 14.00 1.16 5.50
C VAL A 13 13.98 -0.06 4.60
N ALA A 14 13.67 -1.24 5.16
CA ALA A 14 13.50 -2.47 4.39
C ALA A 14 12.20 -2.45 3.57
N ALA A 15 11.11 -1.92 4.16
CA ALA A 15 9.82 -1.80 3.48
C ALA A 15 8.96 -0.69 4.09
N LYS A 16 7.93 -0.29 3.35
CA LYS A 16 6.87 0.60 3.82
C LYS A 16 5.67 -0.25 4.23
N SER A 17 5.08 0.04 5.37
CA SER A 17 3.83 -0.59 5.83
C SER A 17 2.80 0.46 6.19
N TYR A 18 1.53 0.11 6.11
CA TYR A 18 0.44 0.96 6.51
C TYR A 18 -0.53 0.21 7.42
N PHE A 19 -0.55 0.58 8.66
CA PHE A 19 -1.54 0.12 9.63
C PHE A 19 -2.51 1.26 9.95
N LYS A 20 -3.82 0.98 9.87
CA LYS A 20 -4.85 1.98 10.12
C LYS A 20 -4.80 2.44 11.57
N SER A 21 -4.65 3.73 11.80
CA SER A 21 -4.87 4.32 13.11
C SER A 21 -6.37 4.45 13.39
N THR A 22 -6.77 4.19 14.63
CA THR A 22 -8.14 4.40 15.12
C THR A 22 -8.20 5.57 16.10
N ASP A 23 -7.18 6.42 16.09
CA ASP A 23 -7.10 7.61 16.96
C ASP A 23 -8.38 8.46 16.88
N GLY A 24 -8.98 8.67 18.04
CA GLY A 24 -10.23 9.42 18.18
C GLY A 24 -11.51 8.60 17.95
N HIS A 25 -11.41 7.32 17.59
CA HIS A 25 -12.56 6.43 17.35
C HIS A 25 -12.52 5.24 18.31
N MET A 26 -13.14 5.36 19.46
CA MET A 26 -13.21 4.25 20.44
C MET A 26 -13.94 3.05 19.84
N HIS A 27 -13.49 1.84 20.19
CA HIS A 27 -14.07 0.55 19.76
C HIS A 27 -14.04 0.27 18.24
N GLN A 28 -13.24 1.01 17.46
CA GLN A 28 -13.10 0.84 16.02
C GLN A 28 -11.88 -0.02 15.63
N TRP A 29 -11.65 -1.10 16.38
CA TRP A 29 -10.59 -2.06 16.05
C TRP A 29 -10.95 -2.86 14.82
N GLU A 30 -9.96 -3.18 13.99
CA GLU A 30 -10.19 -3.90 12.74
C GLU A 30 -8.90 -4.61 12.28
N PHE A 31 -9.03 -5.85 11.79
CA PHE A 31 -8.06 -6.44 10.89
C PHE A 31 -8.43 -6.05 9.46
N SER A 32 -7.58 -5.29 8.80
CA SER A 32 -7.92 -4.72 7.50
C SER A 32 -7.53 -5.63 6.35
N LEU A 33 -8.51 -6.23 5.68
CA LEU A 33 -8.29 -6.97 4.43
C LEU A 33 -7.86 -6.09 3.24
N LYS A 34 -7.86 -4.76 3.39
CA LYS A 34 -7.32 -3.82 2.40
C LYS A 34 -5.86 -3.46 2.63
N ARG A 35 -5.32 -3.83 3.78
CA ARG A 35 -3.97 -3.49 4.25
C ARG A 35 -3.43 -4.65 5.06
N THR A 36 -3.24 -5.78 4.39
CA THR A 36 -2.82 -7.02 5.04
C THR A 36 -1.35 -7.00 5.44
N ASN A 37 -0.52 -6.15 4.84
CA ASN A 37 0.92 -6.02 5.08
C ASN A 37 1.65 -7.39 5.08
N LEU A 38 1.23 -8.33 4.22
CA LEU A 38 1.78 -9.71 4.17
C LEU A 38 3.25 -9.71 3.74
N HIS A 39 3.68 -8.74 2.94
CA HIS A 39 5.08 -8.54 2.55
C HIS A 39 6.04 -8.42 3.75
N LEU A 40 5.56 -7.98 4.91
CA LEU A 40 6.38 -7.97 6.13
C LEU A 40 6.76 -9.39 6.57
N VAL A 41 5.90 -10.37 6.30
CA VAL A 41 6.20 -11.78 6.60
C VAL A 41 7.30 -12.29 5.66
N ASP A 42 7.26 -11.91 4.38
CA ASP A 42 8.29 -12.29 3.41
C ASP A 42 9.67 -11.72 3.79
N ILE A 43 9.69 -10.50 4.36
CA ILE A 43 10.93 -9.90 4.91
C ILE A 43 11.43 -10.67 6.13
N LEU A 44 10.53 -11.09 7.02
CA LEU A 44 10.89 -11.87 8.22
C LEU A 44 11.35 -13.28 7.91
N GLN A 45 10.84 -13.85 6.82
CA GLN A 45 11.11 -15.20 6.37
C GLN A 45 11.51 -15.21 4.89
N PRO A 46 12.66 -14.61 4.52
CA PRO A 46 13.10 -14.60 3.13
C PRO A 46 13.24 -16.05 2.62
N PRO A 47 12.98 -16.27 1.33
CA PRO A 47 13.20 -17.57 0.72
C PRO A 47 14.65 -18.00 0.93
N VAL A 48 14.87 -19.32 1.06
CA VAL A 48 16.22 -19.87 1.20
C VAL A 48 17.03 -19.47 -0.02
N SER A 49 18.17 -18.81 0.18
CA SER A 49 19.08 -18.46 -0.91
C SER A 49 19.57 -19.71 -1.63
N ALA A 50 20.03 -19.58 -2.87
CA ALA A 50 20.57 -20.70 -3.66
C ALA A 50 21.72 -21.43 -2.94
N ASP A 51 22.43 -20.75 -2.05
CA ASP A 51 23.53 -21.28 -1.24
C ASP A 51 23.09 -21.99 0.05
N GLY A 52 21.76 -22.10 0.29
CA GLY A 52 21.20 -22.79 1.46
C GLY A 52 21.27 -22.01 2.78
N GLU A 53 21.83 -20.79 2.79
CA GLU A 53 21.84 -19.94 3.98
C GLU A 53 20.48 -19.26 4.16
N ARG A 54 19.86 -19.46 5.32
CA ARG A 54 18.72 -18.67 5.75
C ARG A 54 19.24 -17.41 6.44
N SER A 55 18.88 -16.25 5.92
CA SER A 55 19.07 -15.01 6.66
C SER A 55 18.33 -15.14 8.00
N ALA A 56 19.07 -15.09 9.08
CA ALA A 56 18.53 -15.26 10.44
C ALA A 56 17.91 -13.94 10.96
N LEU A 57 17.04 -13.31 10.17
CA LEU A 57 16.28 -12.16 10.68
C LEU A 57 15.33 -12.66 11.77
N THR A 58 15.54 -12.19 12.99
CA THR A 58 14.72 -12.56 14.15
C THR A 58 13.53 -11.64 14.34
N GLY A 59 13.40 -10.58 13.53
CA GLY A 59 12.29 -9.64 13.67
C GLY A 59 12.43 -8.41 12.80
N CYS A 60 11.50 -7.47 12.97
CA CYS A 60 11.51 -6.16 12.34
C CYS A 60 11.14 -5.06 13.35
N ILE A 61 11.48 -3.81 13.01
CA ILE A 61 11.12 -2.62 13.79
C ILE A 61 10.12 -1.82 12.97
N LEU A 62 8.92 -1.60 13.52
CA LEU A 62 7.91 -0.69 12.97
C LEU A 62 7.98 0.63 13.72
N VAL A 63 8.27 1.70 13.00
CA VAL A 63 8.46 3.05 13.58
C VAL A 63 7.27 3.92 13.23
N ASP A 64 6.68 4.55 14.25
CA ASP A 64 5.62 5.54 14.07
C ASP A 64 5.63 6.57 15.23
N SER A 65 4.83 7.63 15.10
CA SER A 65 4.66 8.67 16.11
C SER A 65 3.20 8.94 16.41
N THR A 66 2.93 9.57 17.55
CA THR A 66 1.58 9.97 17.94
C THR A 66 1.58 11.39 18.54
N ARG A 67 0.39 11.89 18.82
CA ARG A 67 0.17 13.21 19.38
C ARG A 67 0.73 13.34 20.80
N ARG A 68 0.95 14.59 21.23
CA ARG A 68 1.36 14.93 22.60
C ARG A 68 0.44 14.27 23.64
N GLY A 69 1.04 13.76 24.70
CA GLY A 69 0.32 13.13 25.82
C GLY A 69 -0.11 11.68 25.56
N LYS A 70 0.24 11.11 24.41
CA LYS A 70 0.02 9.70 24.08
C LYS A 70 1.35 9.01 23.85
N ARG A 71 1.58 7.85 24.47
CA ARG A 71 2.85 7.11 24.37
C ARG A 71 2.95 6.32 23.07
N TYR A 72 1.88 5.64 22.68
CA TYR A 72 1.83 4.86 21.44
C TYR A 72 0.69 5.34 20.53
N PRO A 73 0.90 5.42 19.20
CA PRO A 73 -0.21 5.52 18.26
C PRO A 73 -1.07 4.26 18.32
N ASP A 74 -2.38 4.39 18.06
CA ASP A 74 -3.29 3.23 18.07
C ASP A 74 -2.90 2.16 17.04
N ALA A 75 -2.27 2.57 15.94
CA ALA A 75 -1.72 1.63 14.98
C ALA A 75 -0.74 0.65 15.64
N LEU A 76 0.22 1.15 16.43
CA LEU A 76 1.18 0.30 17.13
C LEU A 76 0.59 -0.36 18.37
N ALA A 77 -0.27 0.33 19.14
CA ALA A 77 -0.82 -0.21 20.39
C ALA A 77 -1.89 -1.29 20.17
N LYS A 78 -2.61 -1.28 19.04
CA LYS A 78 -3.80 -2.11 18.80
C LYS A 78 -3.77 -2.81 17.44
N THR A 79 -3.60 -2.08 16.33
CA THR A 79 -3.77 -2.63 14.98
C THR A 79 -2.68 -3.66 14.63
N VAL A 80 -1.42 -3.37 14.93
CA VAL A 80 -0.33 -4.34 14.71
C VAL A 80 -0.45 -5.56 15.63
N PRO A 81 -0.73 -5.43 16.94
CA PRO A 81 -1.05 -6.57 17.79
C PRO A 81 -2.18 -7.46 17.26
N ILE A 82 -3.27 -6.88 16.78
CA ILE A 82 -4.37 -7.62 16.13
C ILE A 82 -3.86 -8.35 14.90
N TRP A 83 -3.07 -7.67 14.06
CA TRP A 83 -2.47 -8.24 12.86
C TRP A 83 -1.60 -9.46 13.18
N CYS A 84 -0.71 -9.37 14.17
CA CYS A 84 0.10 -10.49 14.62
C CYS A 84 -0.77 -11.66 15.10
N ALA A 85 -1.76 -11.40 15.94
CA ALA A 85 -2.64 -12.43 16.49
C ALA A 85 -3.47 -13.15 15.42
N VAL A 86 -4.00 -12.41 14.43
CA VAL A 86 -4.78 -12.98 13.32
C VAL A 86 -3.89 -13.84 12.42
N LEU A 87 -2.68 -13.37 12.05
CA LEU A 87 -1.76 -14.16 11.22
C LEU A 87 -1.26 -15.41 11.92
N ASN A 88 -0.93 -15.34 13.23
CA ASN A 88 -0.55 -16.49 14.01
C ASN A 88 -1.65 -17.57 14.01
N ARG A 89 -2.89 -17.18 14.28
CA ARG A 89 -4.06 -18.08 14.29
C ARG A 89 -4.37 -18.67 12.92
N ALA A 90 -4.32 -17.83 11.88
CA ALA A 90 -4.57 -18.28 10.51
C ALA A 90 -3.50 -19.27 10.03
N SER A 91 -2.22 -18.98 10.31
CA SER A 91 -1.12 -19.89 9.99
C SER A 91 -1.25 -21.24 10.71
N ALA A 92 -1.60 -21.22 12.00
CA ALA A 92 -1.84 -22.42 12.77
C ALA A 92 -3.00 -23.25 12.22
N ALA A 93 -4.10 -22.62 11.85
CA ALA A 93 -5.27 -23.30 11.28
C ALA A 93 -4.97 -23.97 9.93
N CYS A 94 -4.19 -23.32 9.07
CA CYS A 94 -3.87 -23.84 7.73
C CYS A 94 -2.73 -24.88 7.75
N TYR A 95 -1.73 -24.71 8.61
CA TYR A 95 -0.48 -25.49 8.52
C TYR A 95 -0.18 -26.31 9.77
N HIS A 96 -1.08 -26.31 10.77
CA HIS A 96 -0.89 -27.00 12.06
C HIS A 96 0.42 -26.62 12.77
N THR A 97 0.84 -25.37 12.60
CA THR A 97 2.05 -24.84 13.24
C THR A 97 1.78 -24.54 14.72
N PRO A 98 2.77 -24.68 15.64
CA PRO A 98 2.56 -24.43 17.06
C PRO A 98 2.43 -22.94 17.41
N THR A 99 2.03 -22.12 16.45
CA THR A 99 1.92 -20.65 16.57
C THR A 99 0.59 -20.16 17.16
N ALA A 100 -0.33 -21.08 17.49
CA ALA A 100 -1.75 -20.77 17.68
C ALA A 100 -2.09 -19.98 18.96
N GLU A 101 -1.29 -20.07 20.02
CA GLU A 101 -1.76 -19.70 21.36
C GLU A 101 -1.01 -18.50 21.99
N GLU A 102 -0.32 -17.70 21.19
CA GLU A 102 0.20 -16.44 21.73
C GLU A 102 -0.97 -15.51 22.08
N PRO A 103 -1.08 -15.06 23.34
CA PRO A 103 -2.13 -14.14 23.74
C PRO A 103 -1.98 -12.79 23.02
N LEU A 104 -3.07 -12.04 22.92
CA LEU A 104 -3.02 -10.70 22.37
C LEU A 104 -2.09 -9.82 23.23
N ALA A 105 -0.90 -9.53 22.69
CA ALA A 105 0.06 -8.66 23.35
C ALA A 105 -0.25 -7.20 23.04
N VAL A 106 -0.65 -6.43 24.04
CA VAL A 106 -0.91 -4.98 23.95
C VAL A 106 -0.19 -4.26 25.08
N PRO A 107 0.21 -2.97 24.92
CA PRO A 107 0.87 -2.23 25.99
C PRO A 107 -0.16 -1.84 27.06
N ALA A 108 0.03 -2.33 28.28
CA ALA A 108 -0.90 -2.10 29.41
C ALA A 108 -1.08 -0.59 29.75
N GLU A 109 -0.08 0.22 29.44
CA GLU A 109 -0.13 1.67 29.62
C GLU A 109 -0.98 2.43 28.57
N ALA A 110 -1.38 1.76 27.49
CA ALA A 110 -2.17 2.36 26.40
C ALA A 110 -3.49 1.64 26.14
N VAL A 111 -3.63 0.39 26.56
CA VAL A 111 -4.80 -0.45 26.35
C VAL A 111 -5.22 -1.07 27.67
N SER A 112 -6.43 -0.75 28.13
CA SER A 112 -6.97 -1.32 29.37
C SER A 112 -7.30 -2.82 29.22
N ASP A 113 -7.37 -3.54 30.34
CA ASP A 113 -7.77 -4.95 30.34
C ASP A 113 -9.15 -5.19 29.74
N SER A 114 -10.10 -4.27 29.99
CA SER A 114 -11.42 -4.32 29.40
C SER A 114 -11.37 -4.16 27.86
N GLU A 115 -10.57 -3.23 27.36
CA GLU A 115 -10.39 -3.04 25.91
C GLU A 115 -9.70 -4.25 25.28
N ARG A 116 -8.67 -4.80 25.94
CA ARG A 116 -7.98 -6.00 25.50
C ARG A 116 -8.94 -7.18 25.37
N ALA A 117 -9.77 -7.43 26.39
CA ALA A 117 -10.75 -8.52 26.37
C ALA A 117 -11.78 -8.36 25.22
N GLN A 118 -12.22 -7.13 24.94
CA GLN A 118 -13.13 -6.85 23.82
C GLN A 118 -12.46 -7.08 22.46
N ILE A 119 -11.18 -6.77 22.30
CA ILE A 119 -10.41 -7.06 21.08
C ILE A 119 -10.24 -8.57 20.92
N GLU A 120 -9.86 -9.28 21.98
CA GLU A 120 -9.67 -10.74 21.99
C GLU A 120 -10.94 -11.47 21.54
N ALA A 121 -12.11 -11.02 22.00
CA ALA A 121 -13.41 -11.60 21.61
C ALA A 121 -13.69 -11.49 20.07
N ARG A 122 -13.03 -10.57 19.37
CA ARG A 122 -13.22 -10.39 17.92
C ARG A 122 -12.17 -11.11 17.07
N LEU A 123 -11.09 -11.61 17.66
CA LEU A 123 -9.98 -12.23 16.90
C LEU A 123 -10.43 -13.43 16.08
N ALA A 124 -11.34 -14.27 16.60
CA ALA A 124 -11.88 -15.42 15.87
C ALA A 124 -12.56 -14.97 14.56
N HIS A 125 -13.44 -13.98 14.65
CA HIS A 125 -14.15 -13.42 13.49
C HIS A 125 -13.20 -12.86 12.42
N TRP A 126 -12.16 -12.11 12.83
CA TRP A 126 -11.18 -11.58 11.87
C TRP A 126 -10.31 -12.67 11.25
N THR A 127 -9.97 -13.70 12.03
CA THR A 127 -9.24 -14.88 11.52
C THR A 127 -10.07 -15.61 10.47
N GLU A 128 -11.33 -15.89 10.75
CA GLU A 128 -12.27 -16.51 9.80
C GLU A 128 -12.43 -15.67 8.53
N ALA A 129 -12.59 -14.35 8.66
CA ALA A 129 -12.69 -13.44 7.52
C ALA A 129 -11.40 -13.42 6.66
N PHE A 130 -10.23 -13.55 7.30
CA PHE A 130 -8.96 -13.65 6.58
C PHE A 130 -8.82 -15.01 5.88
N LEU A 131 -9.16 -16.11 6.53
CA LEU A 131 -9.15 -17.47 5.96
C LEU A 131 -10.13 -17.60 4.79
N ALA A 132 -11.27 -16.91 4.84
CA ALA A 132 -12.26 -16.88 3.76
C ALA A 132 -11.93 -15.90 2.63
N SER A 133 -10.84 -15.14 2.75
CA SER A 133 -10.41 -14.19 1.72
C SER A 133 -9.59 -14.86 0.63
N ASP A 134 -9.37 -14.15 -0.49
CA ASP A 134 -8.53 -14.62 -1.60
C ASP A 134 -7.02 -14.49 -1.34
N TYR A 135 -6.62 -14.07 -0.13
CA TYR A 135 -5.21 -13.99 0.24
C TYR A 135 -4.62 -15.38 0.55
N THR A 136 -3.39 -15.60 0.12
CA THR A 136 -2.62 -16.75 0.59
C THR A 136 -2.23 -16.54 2.04
N VAL A 137 -2.63 -17.46 2.90
CA VAL A 137 -2.23 -17.43 4.31
C VAL A 137 -0.73 -17.71 4.40
N PRO A 138 0.07 -16.84 5.04
CA PRO A 138 1.51 -17.08 5.15
C PRO A 138 1.78 -18.24 6.11
N ARG A 139 2.70 -19.12 5.73
CA ARG A 139 3.19 -20.18 6.60
C ARG A 139 4.25 -19.62 7.53
N LEU A 140 3.88 -19.32 8.78
CA LEU A 140 4.81 -18.82 9.79
C LEU A 140 5.63 -19.98 10.37
N ASN A 141 6.96 -19.87 10.31
CA ASN A 141 7.86 -20.82 10.96
C ASN A 141 8.02 -20.56 12.47
N LYS A 142 7.73 -19.33 12.90
CA LYS A 142 7.71 -18.88 14.30
C LYS A 142 6.55 -17.89 14.49
N PRO A 143 5.95 -17.81 15.69
CA PRO A 143 4.89 -16.82 15.93
C PRO A 143 5.42 -15.38 15.89
N LEU A 144 4.57 -14.47 15.44
CA LEU A 144 4.81 -13.03 15.48
C LEU A 144 4.54 -12.53 16.90
N CYS A 145 5.53 -11.91 17.54
CA CYS A 145 5.43 -11.43 18.92
C CYS A 145 5.68 -9.92 18.99
N PRO A 146 4.65 -9.09 19.24
CA PRO A 146 4.81 -7.66 19.44
C PRO A 146 5.64 -7.33 20.67
N LEU A 147 6.58 -6.38 20.53
CA LEU A 147 7.34 -5.79 21.60
C LEU A 147 7.21 -4.27 21.54
N PHE A 148 6.99 -3.62 22.65
CA PHE A 148 6.71 -2.19 22.71
C PHE A 148 7.93 -1.40 23.15
N ALA A 149 8.29 -0.37 22.39
CA ALA A 149 9.40 0.52 22.68
C ALA A 149 9.00 2.00 22.52
N HIS A 150 9.52 2.84 23.40
CA HIS A 150 9.41 4.29 23.33
C HIS A 150 10.75 4.91 23.80
N PRO A 151 10.98 6.23 23.66
CA PRO A 151 12.18 6.85 24.18
C PRO A 151 12.41 6.52 25.66
N GLY A 152 13.60 6.01 25.99
CA GLY A 152 13.95 5.54 27.32
C GLY A 152 13.66 4.06 27.64
N THR A 153 13.00 3.32 26.74
CA THR A 153 12.79 1.88 26.92
C THR A 153 14.08 1.10 26.73
N VAL A 154 14.40 0.24 27.66
CA VAL A 154 15.43 -0.79 27.51
C VAL A 154 14.74 -2.11 27.17
N LEU A 155 14.88 -2.55 25.91
CA LEU A 155 14.35 -3.84 25.49
C LEU A 155 15.30 -4.95 25.93
N ALA A 156 14.90 -5.72 26.94
CA ALA A 156 15.56 -6.96 27.32
C ALA A 156 14.81 -8.14 26.69
N ILE A 157 15.38 -8.74 25.65
CA ILE A 157 14.83 -9.94 25.03
C ILE A 157 15.61 -11.13 25.60
N PRO A 158 14.96 -12.04 26.36
CA PRO A 158 15.62 -13.25 26.82
C PRO A 158 16.10 -14.07 25.61
N SER A 159 17.38 -14.50 25.62
CA SER A 159 17.98 -15.24 24.50
C SER A 159 17.19 -16.49 24.10
N ALA A 160 16.65 -17.23 25.08
CA ALA A 160 15.81 -18.41 24.82
C ALA A 160 14.52 -18.09 24.03
N ARG A 161 13.95 -16.89 24.19
CA ARG A 161 12.75 -16.46 23.46
C ARG A 161 13.08 -15.83 22.11
N ALA A 162 14.29 -15.26 21.97
CA ALA A 162 14.75 -14.64 20.74
C ALA A 162 14.77 -15.61 19.55
N GLU A 163 15.03 -16.88 19.81
CA GLU A 163 15.07 -17.91 18.77
C GLU A 163 13.69 -18.54 18.48
N GLN A 164 12.71 -18.37 19.35
CA GLN A 164 11.40 -19.05 19.27
C GLN A 164 10.33 -18.21 18.56
N VAL A 165 10.50 -16.91 18.44
CA VAL A 165 9.49 -15.99 17.89
C VAL A 165 10.11 -15.01 16.89
N HIS A 166 9.27 -14.42 16.03
CA HIS A 166 9.62 -13.24 15.28
C HIS A 166 9.25 -11.98 16.07
N HIS A 167 10.23 -11.23 16.49
CA HIS A 167 10.01 -10.00 17.24
C HIS A 167 9.55 -8.87 16.32
N ILE A 168 8.33 -8.35 16.59
CA ILE A 168 7.80 -7.15 15.92
C ILE A 168 7.95 -5.98 16.91
N VAL A 169 9.07 -5.28 16.84
CA VAL A 169 9.33 -4.15 17.72
C VAL A 169 8.52 -2.94 17.27
N LEU A 170 7.61 -2.50 18.12
CA LEU A 170 6.68 -1.39 17.90
C LEU A 170 7.25 -0.13 18.56
N ALA A 171 8.07 0.60 17.80
CA ALA A 171 8.82 1.74 18.27
C ALA A 171 8.03 3.05 18.06
N SER A 172 7.46 3.57 19.14
CA SER A 172 6.92 4.92 19.16
C SER A 172 8.04 5.93 19.39
N VAL A 173 8.18 6.91 18.51
CA VAL A 173 9.16 8.00 18.69
C VAL A 173 8.61 9.16 19.52
N SER A 174 7.37 9.06 19.98
CA SER A 174 6.72 10.09 20.79
C SER A 174 7.13 9.98 22.26
N SER A 175 7.48 11.11 22.88
CA SER A 175 7.74 11.21 24.32
C SER A 175 6.50 11.74 25.03
N VAL A 176 6.19 11.15 26.19
CA VAL A 176 5.12 11.63 27.09
C VAL A 176 5.63 12.79 27.97
N ASP A 177 6.93 12.83 28.23
CA ASP A 177 7.54 13.80 29.14
C ASP A 177 7.63 15.19 28.50
N GLU A 178 7.31 16.20 29.29
CA GLU A 178 7.32 17.62 28.92
C GLU A 178 8.70 18.21 28.59
N VAL A 179 9.76 17.43 28.69
CA VAL A 179 11.13 17.80 28.30
C VAL A 179 11.23 18.20 26.81
N ALA A 180 10.23 17.86 25.99
CA ALA A 180 10.09 18.38 24.63
C ALA A 180 9.88 19.91 24.56
N GLY A 181 9.58 20.57 25.67
CA GLY A 181 9.52 22.04 25.79
C GLY A 181 10.86 22.74 25.55
N ALA A 182 12.00 22.06 25.68
CA ALA A 182 13.32 22.63 25.44
C ALA A 182 13.60 22.97 23.96
N TYR A 183 12.86 22.38 23.01
CA TYR A 183 13.03 22.63 21.57
C TYR A 183 11.84 23.33 20.91
N GLY A 184 10.86 23.81 21.68
CA GLY A 184 9.77 24.65 21.15
C GLY A 184 8.86 23.99 20.10
N ALA A 185 8.98 22.70 19.85
CA ALA A 185 8.17 21.99 18.88
C ALA A 185 6.79 21.67 19.47
N THR A 186 5.83 22.52 19.20
CA THR A 186 4.42 22.23 19.47
C THR A 186 3.97 21.20 18.45
N TYR A 187 3.58 19.99 18.91
CA TYR A 187 2.92 19.02 18.04
C TYR A 187 1.64 19.63 17.47
N VAL A 188 1.52 19.64 16.16
CA VAL A 188 0.31 20.05 15.46
C VAL A 188 -0.53 18.81 15.22
N GLN A 189 -1.75 18.78 15.75
CA GLN A 189 -2.67 17.65 15.56
C GLN A 189 -2.98 17.48 14.07
N GLY A 190 -2.86 16.23 13.55
CA GLY A 190 -3.04 15.95 12.13
C GLY A 190 -1.80 16.14 11.27
N ALA A 191 -0.68 16.61 11.83
CA ALA A 191 0.57 16.82 11.06
C ALA A 191 1.05 15.58 10.31
N GLY A 192 0.78 14.37 10.85
CA GLY A 192 1.09 13.11 10.18
C GLY A 192 0.15 12.74 9.04
N ASP A 193 -1.07 13.30 9.04
CA ASP A 193 -2.11 12.99 8.06
C ASP A 193 -2.15 14.01 6.93
N ASP A 194 -1.75 15.25 7.20
CA ASP A 194 -1.82 16.38 6.28
C ASP A 194 -0.45 17.08 6.19
N HIS A 195 0.55 16.32 5.74
CA HIS A 195 1.90 16.87 5.53
C HIS A 195 1.95 17.93 4.42
N GLU A 196 0.95 17.96 3.53
CA GLU A 196 0.84 19.00 2.50
C GLU A 196 0.69 20.40 3.12
N SER A 197 0.08 20.49 4.30
CA SER A 197 -0.18 21.79 4.95
C SER A 197 1.03 22.36 5.69
N TRP A 198 1.93 21.54 6.25
CA TRP A 198 3.04 21.99 7.08
C TRP A 198 4.42 21.77 6.49
N ALA A 199 4.58 20.76 5.63
CA ALA A 199 5.86 20.35 5.07
C ALA A 199 6.31 21.22 3.89
N LEU A 200 5.49 22.14 3.39
CA LEU A 200 5.79 23.00 2.24
C LEU A 200 6.26 22.24 1.00
N GLY A 201 5.78 21.02 0.80
CA GLY A 201 6.22 20.12 -0.25
C GLY A 201 7.45 19.27 0.09
N LEU A 202 8.06 19.45 1.27
CA LEU A 202 9.18 18.63 1.72
C LEU A 202 8.72 17.17 1.89
N THR A 203 9.51 16.24 1.36
CA THR A 203 9.31 14.80 1.55
C THR A 203 10.36 14.24 2.51
N PRO A 204 10.11 13.07 3.16
CA PRO A 204 11.11 12.43 4.02
C PRO A 204 12.47 12.20 3.32
N ASP A 205 12.45 11.84 2.05
CA ASP A 205 13.68 11.64 1.26
C ASP A 205 14.48 12.93 1.11
N VAL A 206 13.83 14.03 0.72
CA VAL A 206 14.50 15.35 0.61
C VAL A 206 15.00 15.82 1.98
N PHE A 207 14.23 15.58 3.05
CA PHE A 207 14.62 15.88 4.42
C PHE A 207 15.91 15.14 4.81
N TRP A 208 15.94 13.83 4.65
CA TRP A 208 17.07 13.01 5.08
C TRP A 208 18.36 13.33 4.30
N ARG A 209 18.28 13.60 3.00
CA ARG A 209 19.43 14.04 2.18
C ARG A 209 19.99 15.39 2.62
N ASN A 210 19.15 16.26 3.15
CA ASN A 210 19.52 17.61 3.54
C ASN A 210 19.43 17.84 5.06
N ARG A 211 19.38 16.78 5.86
CA ARG A 211 19.12 16.82 7.29
C ARG A 211 20.04 17.79 8.03
N SER A 212 21.35 17.76 7.74
CA SER A 212 22.33 18.61 8.40
C SER A 212 22.09 20.10 8.17
N LYS A 213 21.67 20.48 6.96
CA LYS A 213 21.32 21.85 6.61
C LYS A 213 20.00 22.28 7.24
N LEU A 214 18.98 21.41 7.18
CA LEU A 214 17.64 21.70 7.67
C LEU A 214 17.55 21.77 9.20
N LEU A 215 18.39 21.02 9.90
CA LEU A 215 18.46 20.99 11.37
C LEU A 215 19.59 21.85 11.94
N ASP A 216 20.19 22.73 11.14
CA ASP A 216 21.17 23.69 11.65
C ASP A 216 20.52 24.58 12.70
N PRO A 217 21.02 24.60 13.96
CA PRO A 217 20.46 25.41 15.04
C PRO A 217 20.61 26.91 14.82
N HIS A 218 21.51 27.33 13.94
CA HIS A 218 21.76 28.75 13.62
C HIS A 218 20.84 29.25 12.50
N LEU A 219 20.12 28.36 11.81
CA LEU A 219 19.23 28.73 10.73
C LEU A 219 17.91 29.29 11.30
N GLU A 220 17.62 30.56 10.98
CA GLU A 220 16.36 31.18 11.38
C GLU A 220 15.17 30.53 10.67
N ARG A 221 13.96 30.72 11.23
CA ARG A 221 12.75 30.10 10.70
C ARG A 221 12.48 30.48 9.24
N THR A 222 12.61 31.77 8.92
CA THR A 222 12.40 32.32 7.56
C THR A 222 13.36 31.71 6.56
N ASP A 223 14.62 31.59 6.92
CA ASP A 223 15.68 31.03 6.05
C ASP A 223 15.47 29.53 5.87
N ARG A 224 15.00 28.83 6.92
CA ARG A 224 14.65 27.40 6.84
C ARG A 224 13.47 27.17 5.90
N GLU A 225 12.43 28.00 5.96
CA GLU A 225 11.30 27.91 5.03
C GLU A 225 11.72 28.19 3.59
N MET A 226 12.61 29.15 3.37
CA MET A 226 13.18 29.44 2.05
C MET A 226 14.04 28.29 1.55
N LEU A 227 14.88 27.71 2.39
CA LEU A 227 15.68 26.53 2.08
C LEU A 227 14.79 25.36 1.68
N VAL A 228 13.71 25.06 2.43
CA VAL A 228 12.75 24.01 2.10
C VAL A 228 12.16 24.23 0.71
N ARG A 229 11.67 25.42 0.40
CA ARG A 229 11.11 25.76 -0.93
C ARG A 229 12.15 25.56 -2.05
N THR A 230 13.38 25.97 -1.80
CA THR A 230 14.48 25.80 -2.76
C THR A 230 14.77 24.31 -3.03
N LEU A 231 14.88 23.50 -1.96
CA LEU A 231 15.14 22.07 -2.09
C LEU A 231 14.01 21.32 -2.78
N VAL A 232 12.76 21.70 -2.51
CA VAL A 232 11.59 21.14 -3.17
C VAL A 232 11.58 21.51 -4.66
N ALA A 233 11.87 22.76 -5.02
CA ALA A 233 11.95 23.21 -6.40
C ALA A 233 13.10 22.52 -7.16
N GLN A 234 14.28 22.38 -6.53
CA GLN A 234 15.41 21.64 -7.10
C GLN A 234 15.02 20.19 -7.39
N ARG A 235 14.33 19.52 -6.46
CA ARG A 235 13.86 18.15 -6.63
C ARG A 235 12.84 18.02 -7.76
N ALA A 236 11.91 18.97 -7.90
CA ALA A 236 10.96 18.99 -9.00
C ALA A 236 11.66 19.07 -10.35
N ASN A 237 12.77 19.83 -10.44
CA ASN A 237 13.57 19.92 -11.66
C ASN A 237 14.47 18.68 -11.90
N GLU A 238 14.89 17.99 -10.84
CA GLU A 238 15.67 16.73 -10.95
C GLU A 238 14.81 15.54 -11.34
N THR A 239 13.51 15.51 -11.00
CA THR A 239 12.58 14.43 -11.36
C THR A 239 12.23 14.42 -12.86
N HIS A 240 12.69 15.40 -13.65
CA HIS A 240 12.73 15.32 -15.11
C HIS A 240 13.87 14.43 -15.64
N GLY A 241 14.70 13.88 -14.75
CA GLY A 241 15.76 12.93 -15.09
C GLY A 241 16.06 12.02 -13.91
N ASN A 242 15.73 10.74 -14.05
CA ASN A 242 16.10 9.63 -13.16
C ASN A 242 15.80 9.78 -11.65
N VAL A 243 14.95 8.92 -11.14
CA VAL A 243 14.72 8.70 -9.71
C VAL A 243 15.75 7.67 -9.20
N PRO A 244 16.83 8.09 -8.47
CA PRO A 244 18.02 7.25 -8.21
C PRO A 244 17.84 6.13 -7.19
N TRP A 245 16.65 5.88 -6.67
CA TRP A 245 16.42 4.90 -5.60
C TRP A 245 15.41 3.79 -5.95
N LEU A 246 14.92 3.77 -7.19
CA LEU A 246 14.33 2.55 -7.75
C LEU A 246 15.49 1.67 -8.22
N PRO A 247 15.54 0.38 -7.86
CA PRO A 247 16.44 -0.56 -8.52
C PRO A 247 16.18 -0.46 -10.02
N GLN A 248 17.23 -0.20 -10.79
CA GLN A 248 17.18 -0.17 -12.25
C GLN A 248 17.18 -1.59 -12.83
N ASP A 249 16.50 -2.53 -12.20
CA ASP A 249 16.37 -3.87 -12.72
C ASP A 249 15.07 -3.98 -13.53
N VAL A 250 15.23 -4.51 -14.71
CA VAL A 250 14.38 -4.53 -15.91
C VAL A 250 12.99 -5.17 -15.70
N ASP A 251 12.61 -5.60 -14.49
CA ASP A 251 11.37 -6.34 -14.20
C ASP A 251 10.45 -5.66 -13.18
N ASP A 252 10.34 -4.34 -13.18
CA ASP A 252 9.49 -3.60 -12.22
C ASP A 252 8.01 -3.58 -12.61
N VAL A 253 7.50 -4.73 -13.06
CA VAL A 253 6.09 -4.94 -13.34
C VAL A 253 5.46 -5.82 -12.27
N ILE A 254 4.34 -5.38 -11.74
CA ILE A 254 3.55 -6.10 -10.74
C ILE A 254 2.46 -6.87 -11.46
N ARG A 255 2.53 -8.21 -11.47
CA ARG A 255 1.53 -9.08 -12.09
C ARG A 255 0.35 -9.32 -11.15
N ILE A 256 -0.87 -9.15 -11.65
CA ILE A 256 -2.10 -9.37 -10.87
C ILE A 256 -2.52 -10.83 -10.99
N GLY A 257 -1.87 -11.69 -10.25
CA GLY A 257 -2.13 -13.13 -10.27
C GLY A 257 -1.98 -13.72 -11.68
N THR A 258 -2.99 -14.48 -12.13
CA THR A 258 -3.01 -15.16 -13.45
C THR A 258 -3.77 -14.38 -14.53
N THR A 259 -4.12 -13.12 -14.29
CA THR A 259 -5.07 -12.37 -15.12
C THR A 259 -4.46 -11.76 -16.39
N ARG A 260 -3.18 -11.85 -16.60
CA ARG A 260 -2.42 -11.15 -17.67
C ARG A 260 -2.52 -9.61 -17.58
N LEU A 261 -2.93 -9.08 -16.44
CA LEU A 261 -2.88 -7.65 -16.13
C LEU A 261 -1.63 -7.39 -15.31
N VAL A 262 -0.88 -6.38 -15.72
CA VAL A 262 0.34 -5.96 -15.02
C VAL A 262 0.30 -4.46 -14.75
N ALA A 263 0.88 -4.06 -13.62
CA ALA A 263 1.04 -2.66 -13.25
C ALA A 263 2.52 -2.30 -13.24
N ALA A 264 2.85 -1.07 -13.66
CA ALA A 264 4.18 -0.51 -13.52
C ALA A 264 4.12 0.99 -13.20
N GLN A 265 5.18 1.51 -12.61
CA GLN A 265 5.37 2.95 -12.49
C GLN A 265 6.16 3.46 -13.70
N ARG A 266 5.61 4.45 -14.40
CA ARG A 266 6.28 5.12 -15.54
C ARG A 266 6.10 6.62 -15.40
N SER A 267 7.16 7.39 -15.67
CA SER A 267 7.07 8.86 -15.66
C SER A 267 6.12 9.37 -16.74
N VAL A 268 5.61 10.59 -16.56
CA VAL A 268 4.71 11.21 -17.54
C VAL A 268 5.37 11.33 -18.92
N ASP A 269 6.69 11.56 -18.93
CA ASP A 269 7.47 11.72 -20.17
C ASP A 269 8.05 10.40 -20.69
N HIS A 270 7.66 9.25 -20.10
CA HIS A 270 8.18 7.95 -20.54
C HIS A 270 7.82 7.68 -22.01
N VAL A 271 8.82 7.31 -22.81
CA VAL A 271 8.68 6.93 -24.21
C VAL A 271 8.84 5.41 -24.31
N PHE A 272 7.78 4.75 -24.73
CA PHE A 272 7.79 3.29 -24.92
C PHE A 272 8.62 2.93 -26.14
N GLY A 273 9.67 2.14 -25.94
CA GLY A 273 10.48 1.59 -27.02
C GLY A 273 9.72 0.51 -27.82
N THR A 274 10.23 0.16 -29.00
CA THR A 274 9.61 -0.87 -29.85
C THR A 274 9.49 -2.22 -29.16
N ASP A 275 10.50 -2.63 -28.41
CA ASP A 275 10.51 -3.91 -27.71
C ASP A 275 9.48 -3.92 -26.56
N GLU A 276 9.37 -2.82 -25.81
CA GLU A 276 8.38 -2.68 -24.76
C GLU A 276 6.94 -2.68 -25.31
N ARG A 277 6.69 -2.02 -26.43
CA ARG A 277 5.38 -2.05 -27.13
C ARG A 277 5.02 -3.44 -27.61
N ASN A 278 5.98 -4.17 -28.19
CA ASN A 278 5.76 -5.53 -28.68
C ASN A 278 5.52 -6.55 -27.55
N ALA A 279 6.00 -6.28 -26.35
CA ALA A 279 5.82 -7.15 -25.18
C ALA A 279 4.37 -7.18 -24.68
N TYR A 280 3.57 -6.12 -24.92
CA TYR A 280 2.22 -6.01 -24.39
C TYR A 280 1.17 -6.02 -25.50
N ALA A 281 -0.02 -6.53 -25.20
CA ALA A 281 -1.19 -6.44 -26.07
C ALA A 281 -1.76 -5.01 -26.11
N LEU A 282 -1.67 -4.31 -24.98
CA LEU A 282 -2.05 -2.91 -24.83
C LEU A 282 -1.27 -2.31 -23.66
N ILE A 283 -0.85 -1.07 -23.82
CA ILE A 283 -0.27 -0.25 -22.76
C ILE A 283 -1.25 0.89 -22.44
N VAL A 284 -1.69 0.99 -21.20
CA VAL A 284 -2.52 2.10 -20.71
C VAL A 284 -1.68 2.99 -19.81
N HIS A 285 -1.37 4.21 -20.27
CA HIS A 285 -0.64 5.20 -19.48
C HIS A 285 -1.61 6.20 -18.86
N CYS A 286 -1.84 6.09 -17.56
CA CYS A 286 -2.88 6.88 -16.86
C CYS A 286 -2.57 8.38 -16.81
N SER A 287 -1.31 8.76 -16.61
CA SER A 287 -0.90 10.15 -16.35
C SER A 287 -0.44 10.91 -17.62
N LYS A 288 -0.09 10.20 -18.69
CA LYS A 288 0.42 10.80 -19.91
C LYS A 288 -0.72 11.34 -20.79
N THR A 289 -0.59 12.57 -21.25
CA THR A 289 -1.47 13.13 -22.29
C THR A 289 -0.92 12.71 -23.66
N ALA A 290 -1.79 12.27 -24.55
CA ALA A 290 -1.41 11.96 -25.93
C ALA A 290 -0.80 13.20 -26.60
N THR A 291 0.33 13.02 -27.29
CA THR A 291 0.97 14.05 -28.09
C THR A 291 0.76 13.77 -29.56
N GLU A 292 0.77 14.82 -30.39
CA GLU A 292 0.68 14.68 -31.84
C GLU A 292 1.74 13.70 -32.37
N GLY A 293 1.28 12.58 -32.96
CA GLY A 293 2.13 11.47 -33.43
C GLY A 293 2.13 10.22 -32.57
N GLU A 294 1.71 10.26 -31.29
CA GLU A 294 1.51 9.08 -30.44
C GLU A 294 0.06 8.54 -30.50
N ASP A 295 -0.91 9.37 -30.87
CA ASP A 295 -2.32 8.98 -31.09
C ASP A 295 -2.52 7.92 -32.20
N THR A 296 -1.47 7.62 -32.97
CA THR A 296 -1.54 6.66 -34.09
C THR A 296 -1.07 5.24 -33.71
N ASP A 297 -0.53 5.03 -32.50
CA ASP A 297 -0.10 3.71 -32.06
C ASP A 297 -1.26 2.96 -31.39
N PRO A 298 -1.85 1.95 -32.03
CA PRO A 298 -2.98 1.22 -31.48
C PRO A 298 -2.64 0.43 -30.21
N CYS A 299 -1.35 0.28 -29.90
CA CYS A 299 -0.89 -0.44 -28.73
C CYS A 299 -0.73 0.43 -27.48
N VAL A 300 -0.86 1.78 -27.57
CA VAL A 300 -0.66 2.69 -26.44
C VAL A 300 -1.85 3.62 -26.27
N LEU A 301 -2.51 3.54 -25.12
CA LEU A 301 -3.63 4.39 -24.73
C LEU A 301 -3.19 5.36 -23.62
N CYS A 302 -3.10 6.64 -23.96
CA CYS A 302 -2.76 7.71 -23.02
C CYS A 302 -4.03 8.39 -22.52
N LEU A 303 -4.19 8.49 -21.17
CA LEU A 303 -5.43 9.00 -20.55
C LEU A 303 -5.33 10.46 -20.09
N GLY A 304 -4.13 10.96 -19.81
CA GLY A 304 -3.90 12.33 -19.36
C GLY A 304 -4.60 12.68 -18.04
N ILE A 305 -4.77 11.71 -17.13
CA ILE A 305 -5.47 11.94 -15.86
C ILE A 305 -4.53 12.69 -14.91
N PRO A 306 -4.86 13.94 -14.52
CA PRO A 306 -4.05 14.69 -13.58
C PRO A 306 -4.14 14.11 -12.16
N GLU A 307 -3.10 14.33 -11.39
CA GLU A 307 -3.07 13.90 -9.98
C GLU A 307 -4.08 14.66 -9.11
N GLY A 308 -4.47 14.02 -8.01
CA GLY A 308 -5.32 14.61 -6.99
C GLY A 308 -6.80 14.70 -7.35
N LYS A 309 -7.49 15.66 -6.74
CA LYS A 309 -8.95 15.77 -6.85
C LYS A 309 -9.45 16.15 -8.25
N ARG A 310 -8.65 16.86 -9.04
CA ARG A 310 -9.03 17.27 -10.40
C ARG A 310 -9.17 16.07 -11.32
N GLY A 311 -8.25 15.11 -11.22
CA GLY A 311 -8.28 13.90 -12.06
C GLY A 311 -9.43 12.93 -11.78
N LEU A 312 -10.17 13.09 -10.67
CA LEU A 312 -11.26 12.15 -10.33
C LEU A 312 -12.42 12.15 -11.33
N ASN A 313 -12.71 13.27 -11.95
CA ASN A 313 -13.77 13.34 -12.97
C ASN A 313 -13.27 12.77 -14.30
N ASP A 314 -12.03 13.10 -14.69
CA ASP A 314 -11.41 12.58 -15.91
C ASP A 314 -11.26 11.07 -15.82
N PHE A 315 -10.83 10.56 -14.66
CA PHE A 315 -10.81 9.13 -14.36
C PHE A 315 -12.19 8.48 -14.53
N ALA A 316 -13.25 9.08 -13.96
CA ALA A 316 -14.60 8.53 -14.04
C ALA A 316 -15.11 8.49 -15.50
N HIS A 317 -14.81 9.51 -16.31
CA HIS A 317 -15.18 9.55 -17.72
C HIS A 317 -14.39 8.55 -18.56
N ALA A 318 -13.11 8.33 -18.26
CA ALA A 318 -12.27 7.38 -19.00
C ALA A 318 -12.63 5.91 -18.71
N LEU A 319 -13.19 5.59 -17.52
CA LEU A 319 -13.41 4.22 -17.06
C LEU A 319 -14.14 3.32 -18.08
N PRO A 320 -15.30 3.69 -18.68
CA PRO A 320 -16.02 2.80 -19.59
C PRO A 320 -15.18 2.43 -20.82
N HIS A 321 -14.55 3.43 -21.43
CA HIS A 321 -13.71 3.24 -22.60
C HIS A 321 -12.48 2.37 -22.31
N VAL A 322 -11.78 2.65 -21.21
CA VAL A 322 -10.56 1.91 -20.87
C VAL A 322 -10.85 0.47 -20.46
N VAL A 323 -11.93 0.23 -19.70
CA VAL A 323 -12.35 -1.12 -19.35
C VAL A 323 -12.63 -1.94 -20.61
N GLU A 324 -13.30 -1.37 -21.61
CA GLU A 324 -13.60 -2.08 -22.85
C GLU A 324 -12.33 -2.30 -23.70
N ALA A 325 -11.48 -1.29 -23.85
CA ALA A 325 -10.22 -1.39 -24.60
C ALA A 325 -9.29 -2.47 -24.01
N VAL A 326 -9.11 -2.48 -22.68
CA VAL A 326 -8.30 -3.48 -21.99
C VAL A 326 -8.90 -4.88 -22.15
N THR A 327 -10.22 -5.01 -22.00
CA THR A 327 -10.90 -6.29 -22.15
C THR A 327 -10.76 -6.83 -23.57
N GLN A 328 -10.93 -5.97 -24.57
CA GLN A 328 -10.80 -6.34 -25.97
C GLN A 328 -9.38 -6.81 -26.29
N ALA A 329 -8.35 -6.09 -25.86
CA ALA A 329 -6.95 -6.46 -26.02
C ALA A 329 -6.62 -7.84 -25.40
N LEU A 330 -7.19 -8.13 -24.22
CA LEU A 330 -7.04 -9.44 -23.56
C LEU A 330 -7.74 -10.56 -24.34
N VAL A 331 -8.93 -10.31 -24.88
CA VAL A 331 -9.67 -11.31 -25.68
C VAL A 331 -8.97 -11.59 -26.99
N GLU A 332 -8.53 -10.57 -27.72
CA GLU A 332 -7.81 -10.72 -28.99
C GLU A 332 -6.49 -11.43 -28.83
N SER A 333 -5.74 -11.13 -27.76
CA SER A 333 -4.47 -11.81 -27.49
C SER A 333 -4.64 -13.24 -26.99
N ASP A 334 -5.84 -13.68 -26.63
CA ASP A 334 -6.08 -15.08 -26.17
C ASP A 334 -6.05 -16.09 -27.32
N THR A 335 -6.31 -15.64 -28.53
CA THR A 335 -6.28 -16.47 -29.75
C THR A 335 -4.90 -16.62 -30.38
N GLY A 336 -3.87 -15.96 -29.83
CA GLY A 336 -2.51 -15.91 -30.36
C GLY A 336 -1.43 -15.91 -29.29
N ASP A 337 -0.63 -14.87 -29.31
CA ASP A 337 0.56 -14.68 -28.47
C ASP A 337 0.15 -14.12 -27.10
N ARG A 338 -0.53 -14.83 -26.28
CA ARG A 338 -1.07 -14.50 -24.93
C ARG A 338 -0.36 -13.34 -24.19
N ARG A 339 -0.26 -12.17 -24.82
CA ARG A 339 0.43 -11.00 -24.28
C ARG A 339 -0.31 -10.41 -23.09
N GLU A 340 0.45 -9.81 -22.17
CA GLU A 340 -0.06 -9.09 -21.02
C GLU A 340 -0.56 -7.70 -21.42
N VAL A 341 -1.40 -7.07 -20.58
CA VAL A 341 -1.78 -5.67 -20.70
C VAL A 341 -1.12 -4.89 -19.57
N LEU A 342 -0.35 -3.87 -19.93
CA LEU A 342 0.33 -2.98 -18.99
C LEU A 342 -0.55 -1.79 -18.63
N VAL A 343 -0.77 -1.57 -17.35
CA VAL A 343 -1.40 -0.35 -16.81
C VAL A 343 -0.37 0.42 -16.00
N CYS A 344 0.01 1.61 -16.43
CA CYS A 344 1.07 2.37 -15.79
C CYS A 344 0.71 3.84 -15.58
N GLY A 345 1.49 4.52 -14.73
CA GLY A 345 1.33 5.94 -14.43
C GLY A 345 2.39 6.43 -13.46
N ALA A 346 2.43 7.73 -13.22
CA ALA A 346 3.43 8.37 -12.38
C ALA A 346 3.05 8.44 -10.88
N ASP A 347 1.79 8.22 -10.54
CA ASP A 347 1.15 8.54 -9.26
C ASP A 347 1.26 7.48 -8.14
N GLY A 348 2.26 6.63 -8.17
CA GLY A 348 2.41 5.59 -7.15
C GLY A 348 1.25 4.58 -7.11
N TYR A 349 0.71 4.23 -8.27
CA TYR A 349 -0.33 3.21 -8.50
C TYR A 349 -1.73 3.51 -7.96
N HIS A 350 -2.07 4.75 -7.60
CA HIS A 350 -3.43 5.06 -7.11
C HIS A 350 -4.48 4.96 -8.21
N VAL A 351 -4.24 5.62 -9.34
CA VAL A 351 -5.13 5.58 -10.52
C VAL A 351 -5.07 4.21 -11.18
N CYS A 352 -3.85 3.71 -11.44
CA CYS A 352 -3.62 2.39 -12.04
C CYS A 352 -4.32 1.27 -11.24
N GLY A 353 -4.16 1.26 -9.92
CA GLY A 353 -4.79 0.27 -9.07
C GLY A 353 -6.32 0.32 -9.11
N ALA A 354 -6.91 1.52 -9.15
CA ALA A 354 -8.35 1.66 -9.26
C ALA A 354 -8.87 1.19 -10.63
N LEU A 355 -8.14 1.47 -11.69
CA LEU A 355 -8.46 1.02 -13.04
C LEU A 355 -8.38 -0.51 -13.15
N LEU A 356 -7.35 -1.12 -12.58
CA LEU A 356 -7.22 -2.58 -12.51
C LEU A 356 -8.41 -3.22 -11.77
N VAL A 357 -8.85 -2.61 -10.66
CA VAL A 357 -10.06 -3.09 -9.94
C VAL A 357 -11.30 -3.01 -10.84
N ALA A 358 -11.46 -1.93 -11.62
CA ALA A 358 -12.59 -1.78 -12.53
C ALA A 358 -12.59 -2.85 -13.64
N VAL A 359 -11.43 -3.09 -14.28
CA VAL A 359 -11.27 -4.11 -15.32
C VAL A 359 -11.54 -5.51 -14.76
N LEU A 360 -10.94 -5.84 -13.62
CA LEU A 360 -11.13 -7.15 -12.97
C LEU A 360 -12.59 -7.39 -12.60
N ALA A 361 -13.28 -6.39 -12.05
CA ALA A 361 -14.68 -6.53 -11.69
C ALA A 361 -15.59 -6.65 -12.92
N ALA A 362 -15.31 -5.93 -14.00
CA ALA A 362 -16.13 -5.90 -15.19
C ALA A 362 -15.95 -7.10 -16.13
N SER A 363 -14.77 -7.75 -16.09
CA SER A 363 -14.34 -8.65 -17.17
C SER A 363 -13.82 -10.01 -16.71
N PHE A 364 -13.68 -10.24 -15.39
CA PHE A 364 -13.19 -11.51 -14.85
C PHE A 364 -14.19 -12.14 -13.87
N ASP A 365 -14.28 -13.48 -13.92
CA ASP A 365 -15.08 -14.26 -13.00
C ASP A 365 -14.42 -14.39 -11.60
N GLU A 366 -15.03 -15.14 -10.70
CA GLU A 366 -14.51 -15.40 -9.35
C GLU A 366 -13.23 -16.28 -9.35
N ARG A 367 -12.98 -17.00 -10.41
CA ARG A 367 -11.80 -17.88 -10.58
C ARG A 367 -10.63 -17.16 -11.26
N ARG A 368 -10.73 -15.84 -11.46
CA ARG A 368 -9.76 -15.01 -12.18
C ARG A 368 -9.65 -15.36 -13.66
N ALA A 369 -10.66 -16.01 -14.24
CA ALA A 369 -10.72 -16.28 -15.66
C ALA A 369 -11.39 -15.09 -16.38
N LEU A 370 -10.82 -14.70 -17.52
CA LEU A 370 -11.40 -13.69 -18.39
C LEU A 370 -12.73 -14.20 -18.96
N ILE A 371 -13.76 -13.37 -18.95
CA ILE A 371 -15.06 -13.65 -19.57
C ILE A 371 -15.00 -13.18 -21.03
N PRO A 372 -14.80 -14.09 -22.02
CA PRO A 372 -14.54 -13.67 -23.41
C PRO A 372 -15.82 -13.19 -24.10
N SER A 373 -16.97 -13.75 -23.77
CA SER A 373 -18.24 -13.45 -24.40
C SER A 373 -18.78 -12.08 -23.96
N LEU A 374 -19.11 -11.19 -24.91
CA LEU A 374 -19.71 -9.89 -24.63
C LEU A 374 -21.06 -10.04 -23.90
N VAL A 375 -21.87 -11.04 -24.29
CA VAL A 375 -23.18 -11.30 -23.67
C VAL A 375 -23.01 -11.74 -22.22
N GLU A 376 -22.06 -12.65 -21.96
CA GLU A 376 -21.78 -13.11 -20.60
C GLU A 376 -21.22 -11.98 -19.71
N ARG A 377 -20.35 -11.13 -20.27
CA ARG A 377 -19.88 -9.92 -19.58
C ARG A 377 -21.02 -8.98 -19.20
N HIS A 378 -21.99 -8.76 -20.10
CA HIS A 378 -23.15 -7.93 -19.78
C HIS A 378 -23.99 -8.51 -18.65
N VAL A 379 -24.20 -9.83 -18.64
CA VAL A 379 -24.92 -10.51 -17.54
C VAL A 379 -24.14 -10.38 -16.24
N HIS A 380 -22.83 -10.66 -16.29
CA HIS A 380 -21.94 -10.54 -15.15
C HIS A 380 -21.93 -9.11 -14.56
N ARG A 381 -21.78 -8.10 -15.40
CA ARG A 381 -21.75 -6.68 -14.98
C ARG A 381 -23.03 -6.25 -14.27
N ARG A 382 -24.20 -6.77 -14.68
CA ARG A 382 -25.49 -6.49 -14.03
C ARG A 382 -25.63 -7.12 -12.65
N SER A 383 -24.91 -8.18 -12.37
CA SER A 383 -24.92 -8.88 -11.08
C SER A 383 -23.90 -8.33 -10.08
N LEU A 384 -23.04 -7.39 -10.49
CA LEU A 384 -21.97 -6.88 -9.65
C LEU A 384 -22.46 -6.21 -8.37
N SER A 385 -21.79 -6.51 -7.29
CA SER A 385 -22.01 -5.95 -5.96
C SER A 385 -20.75 -5.22 -5.45
N LYS A 386 -20.93 -4.44 -4.38
CA LYS A 386 -19.79 -3.81 -3.70
C LYS A 386 -18.83 -4.84 -3.10
N ASP A 387 -19.30 -6.01 -2.74
CA ASP A 387 -18.47 -7.06 -2.15
C ASP A 387 -17.60 -7.73 -3.21
N GLU A 388 -18.10 -7.87 -4.45
CA GLU A 388 -17.31 -8.33 -5.57
C GLU A 388 -16.21 -7.32 -5.94
N THR A 389 -16.54 -6.04 -6.02
CA THR A 389 -15.52 -4.99 -6.22
C THR A 389 -14.46 -5.02 -5.10
N ARG A 390 -14.88 -5.31 -3.86
CA ARG A 390 -13.96 -5.47 -2.73
C ARG A 390 -13.03 -6.68 -2.88
N ARG A 391 -13.54 -7.82 -3.36
CA ARG A 391 -12.72 -8.99 -3.68
C ARG A 391 -11.69 -8.68 -4.78
N ARG A 392 -12.09 -8.00 -5.85
CA ARG A 392 -11.15 -7.57 -6.90
C ARG A 392 -10.07 -6.62 -6.38
N LEU A 393 -10.44 -5.73 -5.46
CA LEU A 393 -9.46 -4.89 -4.76
C LEU A 393 -8.45 -5.73 -3.97
N GLN A 394 -8.88 -6.83 -3.32
CA GLN A 394 -7.96 -7.73 -2.62
C GLN A 394 -6.96 -8.38 -3.58
N TRP A 395 -7.37 -8.76 -4.80
CA TRP A 395 -6.44 -9.31 -5.80
C TRP A 395 -5.36 -8.31 -6.19
N VAL A 396 -5.74 -7.06 -6.39
CA VAL A 396 -4.82 -5.97 -6.79
C VAL A 396 -3.85 -5.63 -5.66
N VAL A 397 -4.37 -5.41 -4.45
CA VAL A 397 -3.54 -5.07 -3.27
C VAL A 397 -2.70 -6.25 -2.81
N GLY A 398 -3.20 -7.49 -3.00
CA GLY A 398 -2.48 -8.72 -2.69
C GLY A 398 -1.32 -9.00 -3.64
N ALA A 399 -1.33 -8.43 -4.85
CA ALA A 399 -0.22 -8.56 -5.79
C ALA A 399 0.97 -7.67 -5.38
N SER A 400 0.71 -6.49 -4.84
CA SER A 400 1.72 -5.60 -4.25
C SER A 400 1.08 -4.57 -3.34
N GLU A 401 1.73 -4.32 -2.21
CA GLU A 401 1.34 -3.25 -1.28
C GLU A 401 1.49 -1.83 -1.84
N GLN A 402 2.34 -1.69 -2.85
CA GLN A 402 2.54 -0.41 -3.53
C GLN A 402 1.26 0.04 -4.23
N ILE A 403 0.43 -0.91 -4.67
CA ILE A 403 -0.84 -0.62 -5.35
C ILE A 403 -1.90 -0.30 -4.30
N SER A 404 -2.19 0.97 -4.13
CA SER A 404 -3.10 1.45 -3.09
C SER A 404 -4.12 2.45 -3.63
N PRO A 405 -5.20 1.98 -4.28
CA PRO A 405 -6.24 2.86 -4.80
C PRO A 405 -6.85 3.73 -3.70
N SER A 406 -7.01 5.02 -3.97
CA SER A 406 -7.66 5.91 -3.01
C SER A 406 -9.15 5.60 -2.87
N ARG A 407 -9.72 5.92 -1.70
CA ARG A 407 -11.17 5.76 -1.47
C ARG A 407 -12.01 6.50 -2.52
N ALA A 408 -11.57 7.67 -2.94
CA ALA A 408 -12.27 8.49 -3.92
C ALA A 408 -12.32 7.81 -5.30
N HIS A 409 -11.20 7.23 -5.77
CA HIS A 409 -11.16 6.47 -7.01
C HIS A 409 -12.04 5.21 -6.93
N LEU A 410 -12.00 4.45 -5.82
CA LEU A 410 -12.86 3.28 -5.63
C LEU A 410 -14.36 3.63 -5.59
N GLN A 411 -14.71 4.82 -5.08
CA GLN A 411 -16.09 5.31 -5.16
C GLN A 411 -16.51 5.56 -6.62
N ARG A 412 -15.63 6.09 -7.47
CA ARG A 412 -15.90 6.28 -8.90
C ARG A 412 -16.02 4.93 -9.64
N VAL A 413 -15.16 3.97 -9.32
CA VAL A 413 -15.26 2.60 -9.84
C VAL A 413 -16.62 1.99 -9.48
N ASN A 414 -17.03 2.05 -8.22
CA ASN A 414 -18.33 1.54 -7.79
C ASN A 414 -19.49 2.26 -8.49
N ALA A 415 -19.43 3.57 -8.68
CA ALA A 415 -20.44 4.33 -9.39
C ALA A 415 -20.56 3.94 -10.87
N ALA A 416 -19.43 3.62 -11.52
CA ALA A 416 -19.41 3.20 -12.91
C ALA A 416 -19.87 1.75 -13.13
N LEU A 417 -19.71 0.88 -12.13
CA LEU A 417 -20.03 -0.55 -12.21
C LEU A 417 -21.40 -0.89 -11.65
N ILE A 418 -21.87 -0.18 -10.62
CA ILE A 418 -22.99 -0.60 -9.78
C ILE A 418 -24.02 0.50 -9.69
N GLY A 419 -25.27 0.16 -9.95
CA GLY A 419 -26.41 1.08 -9.78
C GLY A 419 -27.15 1.41 -11.07
N PRO A 420 -28.23 2.21 -10.97
CA PRO A 420 -29.09 2.51 -12.12
C PRO A 420 -28.45 3.38 -13.20
N HIS A 421 -27.33 4.02 -12.90
CA HIS A 421 -26.54 4.87 -13.80
C HIS A 421 -25.13 4.29 -14.06
N ALA A 422 -24.98 2.98 -13.94
CA ALA A 422 -23.69 2.32 -14.13
C ALA A 422 -23.29 2.34 -15.61
N THR A 423 -22.35 3.21 -15.97
CA THR A 423 -21.92 3.45 -17.35
C THR A 423 -21.27 2.22 -18.01
N ILE A 424 -20.54 1.40 -17.22
CA ILE A 424 -19.91 0.18 -17.71
C ILE A 424 -20.93 -0.95 -17.85
N ALA A 425 -21.95 -1.00 -16.99
CA ALA A 425 -22.96 -2.05 -17.02
C ALA A 425 -23.97 -1.89 -18.15
N THR A 426 -24.24 -0.67 -18.61
CA THR A 426 -25.26 -0.34 -19.61
C THR A 426 -24.71 -0.25 -21.04
N GLY A 427 -23.41 -0.19 -21.24
CA GLY A 427 -22.80 -0.09 -22.57
C GLY A 427 -23.08 1.22 -23.30
N GLN A 428 -23.41 2.29 -22.55
CA GLN A 428 -23.63 3.65 -23.09
C GLN A 428 -22.37 4.49 -22.99
#